data_64f3545edb22ede1fed68e585f56f68e
#
_entry.id   64f3545edb22ede1fed68e585f56f68e
#
_cell.length_a   1.000
_cell.length_b   1.000
_cell.length_c   1.000
_cell.angle_alpha   90.00
_cell.angle_beta   90.00
_cell.angle_gamma   90.00
#
_symmetry.space_group_name_H-M   'P 1'
#
loop_
_entity.id
_entity.type
_entity.pdbx_description
1 polymer ?
#
loop_
_entity_poly.entity_id
_entity_poly.type
_entity_poly.pdbx_seq_one_letter_code
_entity_poly.pdbx_strand_id
1 'polypeptide(L)'
;MAIVALAAVTVLYITPWPSVWAIRLLFDHGAKTASDALVKHLPDNVTAQRALRYDSADRDALLDIYRPAQLDPARPTIVWIHGGGFVSGRRGDIENYLKILSGKGFAVVNVDYTIAPTATYPTPTRQFAKAIAYLDRNARKLGINGDAFVFAGDSAGSHVAAQLANIVTAPDYARKVGIAAPIAPAKMKGALLHCGVFDAAMLDPDAGGFGGWFIRTVIWSYSGKREWRDVRGFETFSIGNYLTPAFPATFISAGNADPLGPQSVKFDRQLRAQGVAVTSLFYPPDHD
;
A
#
# COMPACT_ATOMS: atom_id res chain seq x y z
N MET A 1 40.75 12.40 -6.84
CA MET A 1 39.47 13.12 -6.50
C MET A 1 38.52 13.13 -7.68
N ALA A 2 38.87 13.66 -8.86
CA ALA A 2 37.95 13.75 -10.02
C ALA A 2 37.41 12.38 -10.52
N ILE A 3 38.25 11.34 -10.58
CA ILE A 3 37.84 9.99 -11.02
C ILE A 3 36.80 9.37 -10.06
N VAL A 4 36.98 9.54 -8.74
CA VAL A 4 36.06 9.04 -7.73
C VAL A 4 34.71 9.78 -7.81
N ALA A 5 34.74 11.10 -8.00
CA ALA A 5 33.56 11.91 -8.19
C ALA A 5 32.80 11.50 -9.47
N LEU A 6 33.50 11.29 -10.57
CA LEU A 6 32.91 10.83 -11.83
C LEU A 6 32.28 9.44 -11.69
N ALA A 7 32.98 8.50 -11.02
CA ALA A 7 32.44 7.17 -10.76
C ALA A 7 31.17 7.22 -9.89
N ALA A 8 31.15 8.06 -8.83
CA ALA A 8 29.97 8.24 -7.98
C ALA A 8 28.77 8.81 -8.76
N VAL A 9 29.01 9.84 -9.58
CA VAL A 9 27.96 10.41 -10.46
C VAL A 9 27.45 9.38 -11.45
N THR A 10 28.33 8.59 -12.05
CA THR A 10 27.95 7.53 -12.98
C THR A 10 27.05 6.50 -12.30
N VAL A 11 27.40 6.05 -11.09
CA VAL A 11 26.57 5.09 -10.32
C VAL A 11 25.18 5.65 -10.04
N LEU A 12 25.08 6.91 -9.61
CA LEU A 12 23.76 7.57 -9.38
C LEU A 12 22.93 7.72 -10.66
N TYR A 13 23.60 7.70 -11.83
CA TYR A 13 22.91 7.80 -13.12
C TYR A 13 22.41 6.46 -13.65
N ILE A 14 23.15 5.37 -13.42
CA ILE A 14 22.86 4.05 -13.99
C ILE A 14 22.00 3.17 -13.08
N THR A 15 21.89 3.49 -11.78
CA THR A 15 21.12 2.70 -10.81
C THR A 15 20.45 3.56 -9.74
N PRO A 16 19.23 3.25 -9.32
CA PRO A 16 18.54 3.96 -8.24
C PRO A 16 19.05 3.58 -6.83
N TRP A 17 19.86 2.52 -6.69
CA TRP A 17 20.22 1.93 -5.40
C TRP A 17 20.80 2.93 -4.38
N PRO A 18 21.74 3.82 -4.70
CA PRO A 18 22.27 4.74 -3.70
C PRO A 18 21.19 5.67 -3.12
N SER A 19 20.32 6.20 -3.99
CA SER A 19 19.20 7.03 -3.57
C SER A 19 18.17 6.24 -2.77
N VAL A 20 17.91 4.99 -3.12
CA VAL A 20 17.03 4.09 -2.36
C VAL A 20 17.59 3.85 -0.95
N TRP A 21 18.88 3.62 -0.79
CA TRP A 21 19.49 3.48 0.54
C TRP A 21 19.30 4.73 1.41
N ALA A 22 19.45 5.91 0.84
CA ALA A 22 19.21 7.16 1.57
C ALA A 22 17.74 7.30 1.99
N ILE A 23 16.78 6.96 1.10
CA ILE A 23 15.35 6.97 1.42
C ILE A 23 15.04 5.98 2.53
N ARG A 24 15.57 4.75 2.48
CA ARG A 24 15.35 3.74 3.51
C ARG A 24 15.79 4.22 4.89
N LEU A 25 16.99 4.79 4.99
CA LEU A 25 17.50 5.35 6.25
C LEU A 25 16.57 6.43 6.82
N LEU A 26 16.07 7.31 5.95
CA LEU A 26 15.17 8.39 6.36
C LEU A 26 13.82 7.85 6.84
N PHE A 27 13.26 6.90 6.10
CA PHE A 27 11.95 6.31 6.39
C PHE A 27 11.97 5.39 7.61
N ASP A 28 13.03 4.58 7.78
CA ASP A 28 13.20 3.72 8.96
C ASP A 28 13.23 4.55 10.25
N HIS A 29 13.89 5.72 10.23
CA HIS A 29 13.90 6.63 11.38
C HIS A 29 12.52 7.22 11.65
N GLY A 30 11.83 7.71 10.62
CA GLY A 30 10.47 8.27 10.73
C GLY A 30 9.45 7.23 11.21
N ALA A 31 9.48 6.03 10.62
CA ALA A 31 8.60 4.93 10.99
C ALA A 31 8.79 4.51 12.46
N LYS A 32 10.04 4.40 12.91
CA LYS A 32 10.33 4.11 14.33
C LYS A 32 9.75 5.18 15.25
N THR A 33 9.97 6.45 14.95
CA THR A 33 9.46 7.56 15.76
C THR A 33 7.93 7.54 15.83
N ALA A 34 7.26 7.34 14.70
CA ALA A 34 5.80 7.25 14.64
C ALA A 34 5.27 6.04 15.42
N SER A 35 5.92 4.89 15.28
CA SER A 35 5.55 3.66 15.99
C SER A 35 5.72 3.82 17.51
N ASP A 36 6.84 4.39 17.97
CA ASP A 36 7.14 4.61 19.39
C ASP A 36 6.10 5.54 20.04
N ALA A 37 5.63 6.56 19.32
CA ALA A 37 4.58 7.47 19.81
C ALA A 37 3.24 6.76 20.11
N LEU A 38 2.98 5.63 19.45
CA LEU A 38 1.76 4.84 19.64
C LEU A 38 1.82 3.83 20.78
N VAL A 39 2.99 3.56 21.36
CA VAL A 39 3.17 2.55 22.41
C VAL A 39 2.24 2.77 23.60
N LYS A 40 2.05 4.01 24.01
CA LYS A 40 1.15 4.39 25.14
C LYS A 40 -0.35 4.10 24.87
N HIS A 41 -0.72 3.78 23.65
CA HIS A 41 -2.09 3.50 23.24
C HIS A 41 -2.33 2.02 22.91
N LEU A 42 -1.31 1.17 23.10
CA LEU A 42 -1.44 -0.25 22.82
C LEU A 42 -2.51 -0.90 23.72
N PRO A 43 -3.41 -1.69 23.14
CA PRO A 43 -4.39 -2.44 23.92
C PRO A 43 -3.75 -3.71 24.53
N ASP A 44 -4.19 -4.07 25.73
CA ASP A 44 -3.72 -5.27 26.45
C ASP A 44 -4.39 -6.56 25.95
N ASN A 45 -5.47 -6.46 25.19
CA ASN A 45 -6.34 -7.56 24.80
C ASN A 45 -6.16 -8.01 23.35
N VAL A 46 -5.01 -7.79 22.75
CA VAL A 46 -4.71 -8.19 21.37
C VAL A 46 -3.61 -9.26 21.34
N THR A 47 -3.91 -10.39 20.68
CA THR A 47 -2.94 -11.43 20.40
C THR A 47 -2.34 -11.25 19.01
N ALA A 48 -1.07 -11.64 18.84
CA ALA A 48 -0.36 -11.55 17.58
C ALA A 48 0.16 -12.94 17.14
N GLN A 49 -0.17 -13.33 15.91
CA GLN A 49 0.43 -14.47 15.24
C GLN A 49 1.34 -13.94 14.13
N ARG A 50 2.64 -14.19 14.22
CA ARG A 50 3.65 -13.51 13.41
C ARG A 50 4.30 -14.39 12.38
N ALA A 51 4.83 -13.76 11.34
CA ALA A 51 5.67 -14.37 10.31
C ALA A 51 5.06 -15.60 9.63
N LEU A 52 3.74 -15.56 9.42
CA LEU A 52 3.06 -16.58 8.63
C LEU A 52 3.45 -16.42 7.16
N ARG A 53 3.91 -17.51 6.57
CA ARG A 53 4.30 -17.50 5.15
C ARG A 53 3.09 -17.81 4.28
N TYR A 54 2.70 -16.85 3.41
CA TYR A 54 1.56 -17.02 2.50
C TYR A 54 1.97 -17.60 1.12
N ASP A 55 3.26 -17.55 0.78
CA ASP A 55 3.84 -18.21 -0.40
C ASP A 55 5.19 -18.83 -0.03
N SER A 56 5.29 -20.16 -0.13
CA SER A 56 6.52 -20.89 0.25
C SER A 56 7.69 -20.65 -0.70
N ALA A 57 7.41 -20.25 -1.95
CA ALA A 57 8.43 -19.99 -2.95
C ALA A 57 9.02 -18.55 -2.86
N ASP A 58 8.42 -17.69 -2.03
CA ASP A 58 8.81 -16.29 -1.89
C ASP A 58 9.24 -15.99 -0.44
N ARG A 59 10.48 -15.59 -0.26
CA ARG A 59 11.03 -15.32 1.08
C ARG A 59 10.40 -14.11 1.77
N ASP A 60 9.91 -13.14 0.98
CA ASP A 60 9.33 -11.89 1.47
C ASP A 60 7.81 -12.02 1.68
N ALA A 61 7.23 -13.15 1.26
CA ALA A 61 5.80 -13.44 1.37
C ALA A 61 5.39 -13.81 2.81
N LEU A 62 5.44 -12.84 3.70
CA LEU A 62 5.14 -12.99 5.12
C LEU A 62 3.96 -12.09 5.51
N LEU A 63 3.19 -12.54 6.50
CA LEU A 63 2.13 -11.74 7.11
C LEU A 63 2.05 -11.96 8.62
N ASP A 64 1.50 -10.99 9.33
CA ASP A 64 1.13 -11.11 10.75
C ASP A 64 -0.38 -10.95 10.90
N ILE A 65 -0.96 -11.58 11.92
CA ILE A 65 -2.39 -11.46 12.25
C ILE A 65 -2.52 -10.98 13.68
N TYR A 66 -3.26 -9.90 13.88
CA TYR A 66 -3.63 -9.36 15.17
C TYR A 66 -5.11 -9.62 15.43
N ARG A 67 -5.44 -10.21 16.58
CA ARG A 67 -6.82 -10.53 16.95
C ARG A 67 -7.13 -10.02 18.34
N PRO A 68 -8.27 -9.36 18.55
CA PRO A 68 -8.73 -9.00 19.89
C PRO A 68 -9.17 -10.24 20.65
N ALA A 69 -9.12 -10.21 21.96
CA ALA A 69 -9.59 -11.33 22.81
C ALA A 69 -11.06 -11.67 22.55
N GLN A 70 -11.86 -10.68 22.23
CA GLN A 70 -13.28 -10.83 21.84
C GLN A 70 -13.44 -10.40 20.38
N LEU A 71 -13.31 -11.34 19.48
CA LEU A 71 -13.51 -11.11 18.04
C LEU A 71 -14.96 -11.42 17.68
N ASP A 72 -15.68 -10.42 17.16
CA ASP A 72 -16.98 -10.64 16.52
C ASP A 72 -16.75 -11.26 15.13
N PRO A 73 -17.17 -12.51 14.90
CA PRO A 73 -16.96 -13.21 13.64
C PRO A 73 -17.73 -12.57 12.47
N ALA A 74 -18.73 -11.73 12.73
CA ALA A 74 -19.46 -11.01 11.69
C ALA A 74 -18.69 -9.80 11.14
N ARG A 75 -17.72 -9.29 11.88
CA ARG A 75 -16.91 -8.16 11.43
C ARG A 75 -15.94 -8.55 10.30
N PRO A 76 -15.69 -7.66 9.35
CA PRO A 76 -14.76 -7.95 8.27
C PRO A 76 -13.32 -8.07 8.79
N THR A 77 -12.53 -8.88 8.09
CA THR A 77 -11.08 -8.91 8.27
C THR A 77 -10.45 -7.75 7.51
N ILE A 78 -9.70 -6.89 8.22
CA ILE A 78 -8.94 -5.81 7.62
C ILE A 78 -7.58 -6.36 7.19
N VAL A 79 -7.24 -6.23 5.92
CA VAL A 79 -5.94 -6.66 5.39
C VAL A 79 -5.16 -5.43 4.97
N TRP A 80 -4.13 -5.13 5.74
CA TRP A 80 -3.28 -3.96 5.55
C TRP A 80 -2.01 -4.31 4.79
N ILE A 81 -1.64 -3.44 3.85
CA ILE A 81 -0.35 -3.44 3.18
C ILE A 81 0.35 -2.10 3.44
N HIS A 82 1.61 -2.17 3.86
CA HIS A 82 2.36 -1.01 4.34
C HIS A 82 2.80 -0.07 3.21
N GLY A 83 3.03 1.20 3.56
CA GLY A 83 3.61 2.23 2.71
C GLY A 83 5.13 2.11 2.55
N GLY A 84 5.78 3.26 2.33
CA GLY A 84 7.25 3.35 2.19
C GLY A 84 7.70 3.63 0.76
N GLY A 85 6.87 4.29 -0.08
CA GLY A 85 7.22 4.69 -1.44
C GLY A 85 7.59 3.51 -2.34
N PHE A 86 7.09 2.32 -2.08
CA PHE A 86 7.45 1.04 -2.74
C PHE A 86 8.92 0.61 -2.56
N VAL A 87 9.80 1.45 -2.04
CA VAL A 87 11.26 1.22 -1.93
C VAL A 87 11.73 0.96 -0.51
N SER A 88 10.88 1.20 0.49
CA SER A 88 11.12 1.06 1.92
C SER A 88 9.88 0.48 2.61
N GLY A 89 9.95 0.32 3.93
CA GLY A 89 8.86 -0.17 4.76
C GLY A 89 8.89 -1.68 4.99
N ARG A 90 8.21 -2.08 6.06
CA ARG A 90 8.04 -3.47 6.50
C ARG A 90 6.88 -3.56 7.49
N ARG A 91 6.38 -4.76 7.74
CA ARG A 91 5.29 -5.02 8.71
C ARG A 91 5.53 -4.39 10.08
N GLY A 92 6.77 -4.42 10.58
CA GLY A 92 7.10 -3.87 11.90
C GLY A 92 6.81 -2.37 12.07
N ASP A 93 6.85 -1.63 10.97
CA ASP A 93 6.74 -0.17 11.01
C ASP A 93 5.33 0.31 11.39
N ILE A 94 4.29 -0.44 10.99
CA ILE A 94 2.87 -0.09 11.22
C ILE A 94 2.22 -0.97 12.32
N GLU A 95 2.97 -1.89 12.92
CA GLU A 95 2.45 -2.88 13.86
C GLU A 95 1.64 -2.28 15.00
N ASN A 96 2.14 -1.23 15.66
CA ASN A 96 1.48 -0.62 16.81
C ASN A 96 0.13 -0.01 16.44
N TYR A 97 0.03 0.66 15.29
CA TYR A 97 -1.23 1.16 14.76
C TYR A 97 -2.23 0.02 14.51
N LEU A 98 -1.77 -1.06 13.89
CA LEU A 98 -2.65 -2.20 13.57
C LEU A 98 -3.11 -2.96 14.82
N LYS A 99 -2.30 -3.02 15.86
CA LYS A 99 -2.75 -3.52 17.18
C LYS A 99 -3.83 -2.65 17.80
N ILE A 100 -3.68 -1.33 17.72
CA ILE A 100 -4.69 -0.38 18.19
C ILE A 100 -6.00 -0.58 17.41
N LEU A 101 -5.90 -0.73 16.08
CA LEU A 101 -7.06 -0.99 15.25
C LEU A 101 -7.71 -2.34 15.59
N SER A 102 -6.91 -3.38 15.83
CA SER A 102 -7.41 -4.68 16.28
C SER A 102 -8.12 -4.60 17.63
N GLY A 103 -7.60 -3.79 18.56
CA GLY A 103 -8.25 -3.53 19.84
C GLY A 103 -9.64 -2.92 19.73
N LYS A 104 -10.01 -2.37 18.58
CA LYS A 104 -11.38 -1.92 18.28
C LYS A 104 -12.32 -3.05 17.84
N GLY A 105 -11.89 -4.30 17.91
CA GLY A 105 -12.72 -5.49 17.67
C GLY A 105 -12.61 -6.09 16.26
N PHE A 106 -11.56 -5.78 15.51
CA PHE A 106 -11.32 -6.34 14.17
C PHE A 106 -10.19 -7.36 14.18
N ALA A 107 -10.31 -8.42 13.38
CA ALA A 107 -9.12 -9.15 12.94
C ALA A 107 -8.37 -8.28 11.92
N VAL A 108 -7.08 -8.05 12.16
CA VAL A 108 -6.24 -7.22 11.30
C VAL A 108 -5.06 -8.05 10.83
N VAL A 109 -4.87 -8.12 9.53
CA VAL A 109 -3.74 -8.79 8.87
C VAL A 109 -2.78 -7.74 8.33
N ASN A 110 -1.50 -7.93 8.54
CA ASN A 110 -0.42 -7.04 8.11
C ASN A 110 0.48 -7.79 7.12
N VAL A 111 0.57 -7.33 5.89
CA VAL A 111 1.20 -8.06 4.79
C VAL A 111 2.50 -7.38 4.36
N ASP A 112 3.58 -8.18 4.26
CA ASP A 112 4.83 -7.76 3.60
C ASP A 112 4.79 -8.06 2.10
N TYR A 113 5.61 -7.32 1.37
CA TYR A 113 5.88 -7.52 -0.04
C TYR A 113 7.34 -7.20 -0.37
N THR A 114 7.84 -7.67 -1.51
CA THR A 114 9.19 -7.36 -1.98
C THR A 114 9.25 -5.93 -2.48
N ILE A 115 10.05 -5.11 -1.79
CA ILE A 115 10.21 -3.69 -2.13
C ILE A 115 11.16 -3.48 -3.32
N ALA A 116 10.90 -2.42 -4.08
CA ALA A 116 11.73 -2.01 -5.20
C ALA A 116 13.13 -1.51 -4.73
N PRO A 117 14.13 -1.60 -5.55
CA PRO A 117 14.18 -2.10 -6.92
C PRO A 117 14.40 -3.63 -7.02
N THR A 118 14.34 -4.37 -5.89
CA THR A 118 14.45 -5.84 -5.91
C THR A 118 13.28 -6.47 -6.69
N ALA A 119 12.10 -5.90 -6.56
CA ALA A 119 10.94 -6.23 -7.40
C ALA A 119 10.34 -4.93 -7.97
N THR A 120 9.71 -5.04 -9.14
CA THR A 120 9.11 -3.92 -9.85
C THR A 120 7.59 -4.09 -9.98
N TYR A 121 6.92 -3.04 -10.44
CA TYR A 121 5.51 -3.04 -10.78
C TYR A 121 5.15 -4.20 -11.73
N PRO A 122 4.06 -4.94 -11.51
CA PRO A 122 3.11 -4.86 -10.41
C PRO A 122 3.34 -5.94 -9.32
N THR A 123 4.58 -6.32 -9.01
CA THR A 123 4.89 -7.42 -8.08
C THR A 123 4.26 -7.25 -6.70
N PRO A 124 4.27 -6.08 -6.03
CA PRO A 124 3.60 -5.91 -4.74
C PRO A 124 2.11 -6.24 -4.79
N THR A 125 1.41 -5.81 -5.85
CA THR A 125 -0.01 -6.14 -6.04
C THR A 125 -0.23 -7.63 -6.28
N ARG A 126 0.68 -8.29 -7.00
CA ARG A 126 0.64 -9.75 -7.22
C ARG A 126 0.85 -10.51 -5.91
N GLN A 127 1.78 -10.07 -5.08
CA GLN A 127 2.03 -10.65 -3.76
C GLN A 127 0.83 -10.42 -2.83
N PHE A 128 0.24 -9.22 -2.84
CA PHE A 128 -0.97 -8.95 -2.07
C PHE A 128 -2.15 -9.82 -2.51
N ALA A 129 -2.33 -10.04 -3.81
CA ALA A 129 -3.33 -10.98 -4.32
C ALA A 129 -3.10 -12.42 -3.80
N LYS A 130 -1.84 -12.88 -3.78
CA LYS A 130 -1.49 -14.20 -3.20
C LYS A 130 -1.80 -14.26 -1.70
N ALA A 131 -1.51 -13.18 -0.95
CA ALA A 131 -1.84 -13.10 0.48
C ALA A 131 -3.35 -13.19 0.70
N ILE A 132 -4.16 -12.46 -0.06
CA ILE A 132 -5.63 -12.53 0.03
C ILE A 132 -6.13 -13.95 -0.31
N ALA A 133 -5.63 -14.57 -1.37
CA ALA A 133 -6.00 -15.94 -1.71
C ALA A 133 -5.60 -16.97 -0.62
N TYR A 134 -4.46 -16.76 0.04
CA TYR A 134 -4.04 -17.57 1.19
C TYR A 134 -4.98 -17.39 2.38
N LEU A 135 -5.33 -16.16 2.72
CA LEU A 135 -6.24 -15.82 3.81
C LEU A 135 -7.64 -16.41 3.58
N ASP A 136 -8.16 -16.29 2.38
CA ASP A 136 -9.46 -16.84 2.00
C ASP A 136 -9.52 -18.36 2.20
N ARG A 137 -8.54 -19.09 1.66
CA ARG A 137 -8.45 -20.55 1.80
C ARG A 137 -8.25 -21.04 3.24
N ASN A 138 -7.62 -20.24 4.08
CA ASN A 138 -7.23 -20.63 5.44
C ASN A 138 -8.01 -19.89 6.53
N ALA A 139 -9.03 -19.12 6.20
CA ALA A 139 -9.71 -18.20 7.11
C ALA A 139 -10.15 -18.86 8.42
N ARG A 140 -10.80 -20.03 8.33
CA ARG A 140 -11.25 -20.80 9.51
C ARG A 140 -10.07 -21.21 10.40
N LYS A 141 -8.98 -21.71 9.82
CA LYS A 141 -7.77 -22.12 10.56
C LYS A 141 -7.08 -20.92 11.22
N LEU A 142 -7.14 -19.77 10.57
CA LEU A 142 -6.53 -18.53 11.04
C LEU A 142 -7.43 -17.77 12.02
N GLY A 143 -8.66 -18.21 12.25
CA GLY A 143 -9.62 -17.53 13.14
C GLY A 143 -9.97 -16.12 12.67
N ILE A 144 -10.21 -15.94 11.37
CA ILE A 144 -10.59 -14.67 10.74
C ILE A 144 -11.84 -14.86 9.89
N ASN A 145 -12.54 -13.76 9.59
CA ASN A 145 -13.68 -13.80 8.67
C ASN A 145 -13.18 -13.84 7.21
N GLY A 146 -13.40 -14.97 6.53
CA GLY A 146 -13.03 -15.17 5.13
C GLY A 146 -14.12 -14.77 4.12
N ASP A 147 -15.29 -14.33 4.58
CA ASP A 147 -16.40 -13.92 3.72
C ASP A 147 -16.57 -12.39 3.64
N ALA A 148 -15.74 -11.66 4.41
CA ALA A 148 -15.77 -10.22 4.43
C ALA A 148 -14.35 -9.66 4.62
N PHE A 149 -13.77 -9.10 3.55
CA PHE A 149 -12.46 -8.45 3.56
C PHE A 149 -12.57 -6.94 3.32
N VAL A 150 -11.75 -6.18 4.03
CA VAL A 150 -11.49 -4.77 3.77
C VAL A 150 -10.01 -4.64 3.43
N PHE A 151 -9.69 -4.12 2.23
CA PHE A 151 -8.31 -3.87 1.85
C PHE A 151 -7.89 -2.50 2.32
N ALA A 152 -6.74 -2.43 2.96
CA ALA A 152 -6.28 -1.23 3.62
C ALA A 152 -4.78 -0.98 3.37
N GLY A 153 -4.37 0.28 3.44
CA GLY A 153 -2.97 0.65 3.35
C GLY A 153 -2.75 2.14 3.49
N ASP A 154 -1.48 2.50 3.58
CA ASP A 154 -0.99 3.88 3.63
C ASP A 154 -0.02 4.15 2.49
N SER A 155 -0.06 5.33 1.89
CA SER A 155 0.86 5.80 0.83
C SER A 155 0.96 4.79 -0.34
N ALA A 156 2.13 4.23 -0.60
CA ALA A 156 2.34 3.15 -1.58
C ALA A 156 1.45 1.93 -1.32
N GLY A 157 1.19 1.60 -0.05
CA GLY A 157 0.26 0.53 0.34
C GLY A 157 -1.18 0.84 -0.04
N SER A 158 -1.62 2.10 0.09
CA SER A 158 -2.94 2.53 -0.40
C SER A 158 -3.09 2.29 -1.90
N HIS A 159 -2.04 2.56 -2.68
CA HIS A 159 -2.03 2.24 -4.11
C HIS A 159 -2.26 0.75 -4.35
N VAL A 160 -1.46 -0.11 -3.68
CA VAL A 160 -1.56 -1.57 -3.86
C VAL A 160 -2.94 -2.09 -3.42
N ALA A 161 -3.47 -1.58 -2.30
CA ALA A 161 -4.80 -1.93 -1.82
C ALA A 161 -5.90 -1.51 -2.82
N ALA A 162 -5.86 -0.27 -3.32
CA ALA A 162 -6.81 0.23 -4.30
C ALA A 162 -6.68 -0.51 -5.65
N GLN A 163 -5.45 -0.80 -6.07
CA GLN A 163 -5.22 -1.56 -7.30
C GLN A 163 -5.81 -2.97 -7.22
N LEU A 164 -5.60 -3.68 -6.11
CA LEU A 164 -6.19 -5.01 -5.93
C LEU A 164 -7.71 -4.93 -5.78
N ALA A 165 -8.25 -3.90 -5.14
CA ALA A 165 -9.68 -3.67 -5.07
C ALA A 165 -10.30 -3.54 -6.47
N ASN A 166 -9.65 -2.75 -7.34
CA ASN A 166 -10.10 -2.60 -8.72
C ASN A 166 -9.93 -3.89 -9.54
N ILE A 167 -8.88 -4.68 -9.31
CA ILE A 167 -8.70 -6.02 -9.92
C ILE A 167 -9.84 -6.96 -9.54
N VAL A 168 -10.28 -6.95 -8.27
CA VAL A 168 -11.38 -7.79 -7.80
C VAL A 168 -12.72 -7.39 -8.43
N THR A 169 -12.95 -6.10 -8.68
CA THR A 169 -14.26 -5.57 -9.07
C THR A 169 -14.37 -5.16 -10.55
N ALA A 170 -13.25 -5.12 -11.28
CA ALA A 170 -13.19 -4.74 -12.69
C ALA A 170 -12.40 -5.77 -13.52
N PRO A 171 -13.06 -6.80 -14.09
CA PRO A 171 -12.40 -7.89 -14.82
C PRO A 171 -11.53 -7.43 -16.01
N ASP A 172 -11.92 -6.35 -16.69
CA ASP A 172 -11.15 -5.78 -17.79
C ASP A 172 -9.83 -5.18 -17.31
N TYR A 173 -9.86 -4.53 -16.17
CA TYR A 173 -8.65 -4.02 -15.54
C TYR A 173 -7.74 -5.15 -15.05
N ALA A 174 -8.33 -6.19 -14.44
CA ALA A 174 -7.59 -7.39 -14.03
C ALA A 174 -6.81 -8.02 -15.21
N ARG A 175 -7.45 -8.13 -16.39
CA ARG A 175 -6.78 -8.62 -17.61
C ARG A 175 -5.65 -7.70 -18.08
N LYS A 176 -5.83 -6.38 -18.00
CA LYS A 176 -4.77 -5.41 -18.39
C LYS A 176 -3.56 -5.49 -17.46
N VAL A 177 -3.76 -5.60 -16.15
CA VAL A 177 -2.67 -5.74 -15.16
C VAL A 177 -2.04 -7.13 -15.22
N GLY A 178 -2.76 -8.14 -15.71
CA GLY A 178 -2.31 -9.53 -15.75
C GLY A 178 -2.28 -10.20 -14.37
N ILE A 179 -3.24 -9.84 -13.51
CA ILE A 179 -3.42 -10.42 -12.17
C ILE A 179 -4.88 -10.85 -12.04
N ALA A 180 -5.11 -12.15 -11.77
CA ALA A 180 -6.44 -12.66 -11.51
C ALA A 180 -6.97 -12.19 -10.15
N ALA A 181 -8.28 -11.94 -10.07
CA ALA A 181 -8.95 -11.64 -8.81
C ALA A 181 -8.80 -12.82 -7.83
N PRO A 182 -8.25 -12.58 -6.62
CA PRO A 182 -7.99 -13.67 -5.66
C PRO A 182 -9.22 -14.17 -4.92
N ILE A 183 -10.28 -13.37 -4.90
CA ILE A 183 -11.58 -13.66 -4.23
C ILE A 183 -12.75 -13.20 -5.11
N ALA A 184 -13.92 -13.70 -4.81
CA ALA A 184 -15.15 -13.20 -5.42
C ALA A 184 -15.44 -11.74 -4.99
N PRO A 185 -15.95 -10.87 -5.88
CA PRO A 185 -16.25 -9.47 -5.54
C PRO A 185 -17.16 -9.32 -4.30
N ALA A 186 -18.10 -10.24 -4.10
CA ALA A 186 -19.01 -10.22 -2.95
C ALA A 186 -18.31 -10.32 -1.58
N LYS A 187 -17.11 -10.87 -1.51
CA LYS A 187 -16.29 -10.94 -0.29
C LYS A 187 -15.57 -9.64 0.02
N MET A 188 -15.42 -8.73 -0.93
CA MET A 188 -14.80 -7.43 -0.73
C MET A 188 -15.80 -6.41 -0.20
N LYS A 189 -15.65 -5.96 1.04
CA LYS A 189 -16.62 -5.10 1.73
C LYS A 189 -16.22 -3.62 1.76
N GLY A 190 -14.95 -3.30 1.54
CA GLY A 190 -14.50 -1.91 1.55
C GLY A 190 -13.03 -1.74 1.29
N ALA A 191 -12.62 -0.49 1.15
CA ALA A 191 -11.23 -0.06 1.09
C ALA A 191 -10.95 1.06 2.11
N LEU A 192 -9.81 1.00 2.79
CA LEU A 192 -9.29 2.05 3.70
C LEU A 192 -7.98 2.57 3.10
N LEU A 193 -8.02 3.78 2.57
CA LEU A 193 -6.94 4.35 1.76
C LEU A 193 -6.40 5.62 2.42
N HIS A 194 -5.19 5.55 2.97
CA HIS A 194 -4.56 6.68 3.63
C HIS A 194 -3.42 7.24 2.77
N CYS A 195 -3.45 8.55 2.49
CA CYS A 195 -2.38 9.32 1.82
C CYS A 195 -1.81 8.64 0.55
N GLY A 196 -2.68 8.06 -0.28
CA GLY A 196 -2.28 7.21 -1.40
C GLY A 196 -1.78 7.96 -2.63
N VAL A 197 -1.05 7.23 -3.46
CA VAL A 197 -0.64 7.64 -4.80
C VAL A 197 -1.46 6.85 -5.83
N PHE A 198 -2.30 7.51 -6.62
CA PHE A 198 -3.29 6.84 -7.47
C PHE A 198 -3.15 7.15 -8.96
N ASP A 199 -2.33 8.15 -9.31
CA ASP A 199 -2.17 8.60 -10.68
C ASP A 199 -0.71 8.95 -10.98
N ALA A 200 -0.08 8.19 -11.89
CA ALA A 200 1.28 8.45 -12.32
C ALA A 200 1.44 9.80 -13.03
N ALA A 201 0.40 10.31 -13.69
CA ALA A 201 0.45 11.61 -14.39
C ALA A 201 0.58 12.80 -13.45
N MET A 202 0.24 12.63 -12.16
CA MET A 202 0.40 13.65 -11.13
C MET A 202 1.76 13.59 -10.43
N LEU A 203 2.61 12.65 -10.76
CA LEU A 203 3.97 12.56 -10.23
C LEU A 203 4.89 13.43 -11.05
N ASP A 204 5.54 14.39 -10.39
CA ASP A 204 6.48 15.31 -11.03
C ASP A 204 7.92 14.99 -10.58
N PRO A 205 8.65 14.15 -11.36
CA PRO A 205 10.05 13.86 -11.07
C PRO A 205 10.98 15.05 -11.34
N ASP A 206 10.50 16.07 -12.03
CA ASP A 206 11.27 17.26 -12.43
C ASP A 206 11.00 18.47 -11.52
N ALA A 207 10.19 18.33 -10.51
CA ALA A 207 9.83 19.36 -9.52
C ALA A 207 11.01 19.97 -8.75
N GLY A 208 12.22 19.55 -8.94
CA GLY A 208 13.39 20.07 -8.21
C GLY A 208 13.40 19.70 -6.71
N GLY A 209 14.51 19.97 -6.04
CA GLY A 209 14.65 19.74 -4.61
C GLY A 209 14.47 18.29 -4.17
N PHE A 210 14.15 18.10 -2.89
CA PHE A 210 13.95 16.79 -2.29
C PHE A 210 12.74 16.04 -2.91
N GLY A 211 11.63 16.72 -3.16
CA GLY A 211 10.42 16.11 -3.71
C GLY A 211 10.65 15.48 -5.08
N GLY A 212 11.22 16.22 -6.03
CA GLY A 212 11.51 15.67 -7.36
C GLY A 212 12.55 14.56 -7.33
N TRP A 213 13.61 14.69 -6.51
CA TRP A 213 14.57 13.60 -6.31
C TRP A 213 13.92 12.34 -5.76
N PHE A 214 13.04 12.46 -4.76
CA PHE A 214 12.29 11.36 -4.16
C PHE A 214 11.40 10.68 -5.19
N ILE A 215 10.54 11.44 -5.87
CA ILE A 215 9.62 10.93 -6.90
C ILE A 215 10.39 10.21 -8.01
N ARG A 216 11.47 10.80 -8.52
CA ARG A 216 12.32 10.21 -9.56
C ARG A 216 12.90 8.88 -9.13
N THR A 217 13.43 8.82 -7.90
CA THR A 217 14.02 7.60 -7.35
C THR A 217 12.99 6.50 -7.19
N VAL A 218 11.84 6.83 -6.63
CA VAL A 218 10.74 5.89 -6.36
C VAL A 218 10.18 5.34 -7.67
N ILE A 219 9.83 6.21 -8.62
CA ILE A 219 9.18 5.78 -9.85
C ILE A 219 10.14 4.98 -10.74
N TRP A 220 11.42 5.38 -10.81
CA TRP A 220 12.45 4.60 -11.49
C TRP A 220 12.60 3.21 -10.87
N SER A 221 12.73 3.15 -9.55
CA SER A 221 12.87 1.87 -8.83
C SER A 221 11.67 0.96 -9.03
N TYR A 222 10.46 1.51 -8.96
CA TYR A 222 9.22 0.74 -9.02
C TYR A 222 8.84 0.34 -10.43
N SER A 223 9.06 1.19 -11.43
CA SER A 223 8.83 0.85 -12.84
C SER A 223 9.94 -0.03 -13.43
N GLY A 224 11.14 -0.03 -12.83
CA GLY A 224 12.32 -0.72 -13.33
C GLY A 224 13.09 0.04 -14.42
N LYS A 225 12.62 1.23 -14.82
CA LYS A 225 13.26 2.07 -15.82
C LYS A 225 13.24 3.54 -15.43
N ARG A 226 14.29 4.27 -15.80
CA ARG A 226 14.36 5.72 -15.60
C ARG A 226 13.28 6.43 -16.42
N GLU A 227 13.12 6.00 -17.69
CA GLU A 227 12.05 6.44 -18.59
C GLU A 227 10.80 5.57 -18.34
N TRP A 228 10.18 5.78 -17.20
CA TRP A 228 9.07 4.96 -16.72
C TRP A 228 7.81 5.02 -17.62
N ARG A 229 7.63 6.12 -18.34
CA ARG A 229 6.50 6.30 -19.27
C ARG A 229 6.53 5.30 -20.42
N ASP A 230 7.71 4.77 -20.76
CA ASP A 230 7.92 3.77 -21.83
C ASP A 230 7.79 2.32 -21.31
N VAL A 231 7.48 2.13 -20.04
CA VAL A 231 7.29 0.79 -19.47
C VAL A 231 5.90 0.28 -19.79
N ARG A 232 5.85 -0.73 -20.65
CA ARG A 232 4.59 -1.39 -21.04
C ARG A 232 3.84 -1.92 -19.80
N GLY A 233 2.56 -1.60 -19.69
CA GLY A 233 1.70 -2.00 -18.59
C GLY A 233 1.72 -1.02 -17.41
N PHE A 234 2.68 -0.08 -17.36
CA PHE A 234 2.74 0.90 -16.28
C PHE A 234 1.61 1.94 -16.33
N GLU A 235 0.94 2.08 -17.47
CA GLU A 235 -0.28 2.88 -17.61
C GLU A 235 -1.40 2.42 -16.66
N THR A 236 -1.39 1.15 -16.26
CA THR A 236 -2.35 0.60 -15.30
C THR A 236 -2.10 1.03 -13.85
N PHE A 237 -0.99 1.71 -13.57
CA PHE A 237 -0.73 2.36 -12.29
C PHE A 237 -1.77 3.47 -12.00
N SER A 238 -2.20 4.22 -13.00
CA SER A 238 -3.22 5.27 -12.84
C SER A 238 -4.61 4.65 -12.69
N ILE A 239 -4.91 4.11 -11.50
CA ILE A 239 -6.09 3.31 -11.16
C ILE A 239 -7.40 4.05 -11.50
N GLY A 240 -7.42 5.37 -11.27
CA GLY A 240 -8.59 6.21 -11.50
C GLY A 240 -9.14 6.16 -12.92
N ASN A 241 -8.32 5.78 -13.91
CA ASN A 241 -8.71 5.64 -15.31
C ASN A 241 -9.51 4.34 -15.59
N TYR A 242 -9.58 3.43 -14.62
CA TYR A 242 -10.16 2.09 -14.77
C TYR A 242 -11.24 1.80 -13.73
N LEU A 243 -11.69 2.80 -12.99
CA LEU A 243 -12.74 2.63 -11.98
C LEU A 243 -14.07 2.27 -12.63
N THR A 244 -14.84 1.47 -11.92
CA THR A 244 -16.21 1.09 -12.28
C THR A 244 -17.15 1.31 -11.08
N PRO A 245 -18.47 1.36 -11.29
CA PRO A 245 -19.44 1.43 -10.20
C PRO A 245 -19.36 0.26 -9.20
N ALA A 246 -18.67 -0.82 -9.57
CA ALA A 246 -18.48 -1.99 -8.71
C ALA A 246 -17.33 -1.84 -7.70
N PHE A 247 -16.57 -0.74 -7.74
CA PHE A 247 -15.51 -0.49 -6.76
C PHE A 247 -16.14 -0.41 -5.36
N PRO A 248 -15.49 -0.98 -4.31
CA PRO A 248 -16.11 -1.08 -2.99
C PRO A 248 -16.26 0.28 -2.29
N ALA A 249 -17.16 0.33 -1.32
CA ALA A 249 -17.27 1.47 -0.41
C ALA A 249 -15.89 1.82 0.17
N THR A 250 -15.53 3.09 0.15
CA THR A 250 -14.16 3.54 0.42
C THR A 250 -14.12 4.61 1.51
N PHE A 251 -13.24 4.42 2.50
CA PHE A 251 -12.74 5.50 3.34
C PHE A 251 -11.41 5.97 2.76
N ILE A 252 -11.25 7.29 2.58
CA ILE A 252 -10.03 7.89 2.05
C ILE A 252 -9.62 9.11 2.87
N SER A 253 -8.34 9.25 3.16
CA SER A 253 -7.82 10.39 3.91
C SER A 253 -6.44 10.83 3.43
N ALA A 254 -6.12 12.10 3.68
CA ALA A 254 -4.79 12.67 3.54
C ALA A 254 -4.61 13.80 4.56
N GLY A 255 -3.39 13.98 5.07
CA GLY A 255 -3.04 15.11 5.92
C GLY A 255 -2.87 16.41 5.13
N ASN A 256 -2.99 17.55 5.80
CA ASN A 256 -2.87 18.88 5.15
C ASN A 256 -1.48 19.14 4.57
N ALA A 257 -0.45 18.66 5.24
CA ALA A 257 0.95 18.79 4.81
C ALA A 257 1.41 17.67 3.87
N ASP A 258 0.51 16.74 3.49
CA ASP A 258 0.86 15.62 2.63
C ASP A 258 0.99 16.06 1.17
N PRO A 259 2.18 15.97 0.55
CA PRO A 259 2.38 16.32 -0.85
C PRO A 259 1.55 15.44 -1.82
N LEU A 260 1.08 14.27 -1.38
CA LEU A 260 0.20 13.40 -2.14
C LEU A 260 -1.30 13.70 -1.90
N GLY A 261 -1.63 14.64 -1.03
CA GLY A 261 -3.01 15.05 -0.73
C GLY A 261 -3.86 15.30 -2.00
N PRO A 262 -3.36 16.05 -2.99
CA PRO A 262 -4.09 16.27 -4.25
C PRO A 262 -4.45 14.98 -5.00
N GLN A 263 -3.66 13.93 -4.92
CA GLN A 263 -3.96 12.62 -5.50
C GLN A 263 -5.16 11.95 -4.82
N SER A 264 -5.19 11.99 -3.48
CA SER A 264 -6.30 11.46 -2.69
C SER A 264 -7.60 12.20 -2.98
N VAL A 265 -7.56 13.54 -3.07
CA VAL A 265 -8.72 14.36 -3.44
C VAL A 265 -9.20 14.08 -4.87
N LYS A 266 -8.29 13.90 -5.83
CA LYS A 266 -8.65 13.51 -7.20
C LYS A 266 -9.32 12.14 -7.23
N PHE A 267 -8.75 11.18 -6.52
CA PHE A 267 -9.28 9.81 -6.49
C PHE A 267 -10.65 9.72 -5.82
N ASP A 268 -10.89 10.47 -4.73
CA ASP A 268 -12.22 10.65 -4.12
C ASP A 268 -13.25 11.13 -5.14
N ARG A 269 -12.93 12.17 -5.91
CA ARG A 269 -13.82 12.69 -6.95
C ARG A 269 -14.11 11.65 -8.03
N GLN A 270 -13.09 10.90 -8.46
CA GLN A 270 -13.26 9.85 -9.46
C GLN A 270 -14.14 8.71 -8.95
N LEU A 271 -13.99 8.28 -7.69
CA LEU A 271 -14.85 7.28 -7.06
C LEU A 271 -16.30 7.76 -7.00
N ARG A 272 -16.53 8.97 -6.52
CA ARG A 272 -17.90 9.56 -6.47
C ARG A 272 -18.54 9.70 -7.84
N ALA A 273 -17.75 10.04 -8.86
CA ALA A 273 -18.22 10.11 -10.24
C ALA A 273 -18.69 8.75 -10.79
N GLN A 274 -18.18 7.63 -10.23
CA GLN A 274 -18.64 6.28 -10.51
C GLN A 274 -19.83 5.84 -9.63
N GLY A 275 -20.33 6.70 -8.74
CA GLY A 275 -21.39 6.35 -7.81
C GLY A 275 -20.95 5.52 -6.60
N VAL A 276 -19.63 5.39 -6.36
CA VAL A 276 -19.09 4.68 -5.21
C VAL A 276 -19.37 5.46 -3.92
N ALA A 277 -19.80 4.76 -2.86
CA ALA A 277 -19.94 5.34 -1.55
C ALA A 277 -18.56 5.68 -0.96
N VAL A 278 -18.29 6.98 -0.72
CA VAL A 278 -17.00 7.44 -0.19
C VAL A 278 -17.21 8.26 1.07
N THR A 279 -16.50 7.88 2.13
CA THR A 279 -16.27 8.72 3.31
C THR A 279 -14.85 9.27 3.22
N SER A 280 -14.68 10.58 3.17
CA SER A 280 -13.39 11.23 3.07
C SER A 280 -13.07 12.03 4.33
N LEU A 281 -11.80 12.02 4.73
CA LEU A 281 -11.26 12.83 5.80
C LEU A 281 -10.13 13.70 5.22
N PHE A 282 -10.51 14.89 4.79
CA PHE A 282 -9.60 15.95 4.34
C PHE A 282 -9.89 17.18 5.19
N TYR A 283 -8.88 17.68 5.86
CA TYR A 283 -9.02 18.87 6.70
C TYR A 283 -8.87 20.14 5.85
N PRO A 284 -9.51 21.25 6.26
CA PRO A 284 -9.23 22.54 5.66
C PRO A 284 -7.75 22.93 5.80
N PRO A 285 -7.18 23.75 4.89
CA PRO A 285 -5.77 24.13 4.93
C PRO A 285 -5.31 24.84 6.20
N ASP A 286 -6.25 25.44 6.92
CA ASP A 286 -6.07 26.18 8.18
C ASP A 286 -6.29 25.32 9.44
N HIS A 287 -6.48 24.03 9.27
CA HIS A 287 -6.65 23.11 10.39
C HIS A 287 -5.29 22.54 10.80
N ASP A 288 -4.83 22.90 11.99
CA ASP A 288 -3.58 22.41 12.62
C ASP A 288 -3.77 21.02 13.31
#